data_cfd5388ed394ed718edccff96a3d6f3d
#
_entry.id   cfd5388ed394ed718edccff96a3d6f3d
#
_cell.length_a   1.000
_cell.length_b   1.000
_cell.length_c   1.000
_cell.angle_alpha   90.00
_cell.angle_beta   90.00
_cell.angle_gamma   90.00
#
_symmetry.space_group_name_H-M   'P 1'
#
loop_
_entity.id
_entity.type
_entity.pdbx_description
1 polymer ?
#
loop_
_entity_poly.entity_id
_entity_poly.type
_entity_poly.pdbx_seq_one_letter_code
_entity_poly.pdbx_strand_id
1 'polypeptide(L)'
;MKKAMKKLMAALLAVAMVCAMAIPAFAAGGTNTLTINGTTEGHTYEAYQVFTGTLNESTLSDVDWGNGVDGAGILADPDLPSSLKPADTAAKLAANLTNAAATGTTDVIDAFAKVVGNHIKTENKHESTASGKTYTIAGLPDGYYFVKDATGSMPAGATYSRYMLNIVKSLSITAKDTTVTLDKQIKHNETDKWGVVGDNQIGDTVEFRTITTVPNVTGYDTYTYEIHDTMSSELTSKVNSIDDITIKVNDSTELPKSYYTVSALGNTFTVSVKILEAVANHEISAGDSLYTYYSGVLNESAKMSTEGPQQNEAYLKYSNNPNDTSTGETVHKTVYDWTFQIDVTKVDGTTPDKKLEGAVFVLSKSADLVLKPEDNGTPTEHTDDLIKLVKKSEGVYTVADASTSTTYTMTTPATGQISIKGLDDDTTYYLYETKAPSGYNSLTAPVTFKIATRTNDNYSDTGVTINEQPNITVNGNPTLSGTAFNVENNAGTTLPSTGGIGTTIFYVVGGGLMVAAAILLITKKR
;
A
#
# COMPACT_ATOMS: atom_id res chain seq x y z
N MET A 1 29.06 -11.17 -28.27
CA MET A 1 29.38 -10.31 -27.10
C MET A 1 28.58 -10.68 -25.83
N LYS A 2 27.27 -10.92 -25.85
CA LYS A 2 26.48 -11.28 -24.65
C LYS A 2 26.90 -12.60 -23.93
N LYS A 3 27.39 -13.63 -24.63
CA LYS A 3 27.89 -14.88 -24.03
C LYS A 3 29.26 -14.74 -23.35
N ALA A 4 30.10 -13.82 -23.81
CA ALA A 4 31.41 -13.55 -23.21
C ALA A 4 31.29 -12.71 -21.93
N MET A 5 30.34 -11.78 -21.87
CA MET A 5 30.06 -10.97 -20.68
C MET A 5 29.43 -11.79 -19.54
N LYS A 6 28.57 -12.80 -19.88
CA LYS A 6 27.99 -13.71 -18.88
C LYS A 6 29.04 -14.62 -18.23
N LYS A 7 30.05 -15.07 -19.01
CA LYS A 7 31.20 -15.84 -18.48
C LYS A 7 32.13 -14.97 -17.64
N LEU A 8 32.23 -13.68 -17.95
CA LEU A 8 33.04 -12.73 -17.17
C LEU A 8 32.40 -12.40 -15.81
N MET A 9 31.07 -12.27 -15.75
CA MET A 9 30.35 -12.05 -14.47
C MET A 9 30.36 -13.29 -13.57
N ALA A 10 30.21 -14.50 -14.14
CA ALA A 10 30.38 -15.75 -13.38
C ALA A 10 31.80 -15.93 -12.87
N ALA A 11 32.81 -15.53 -13.64
CA ALA A 11 34.22 -15.53 -13.22
C ALA A 11 34.53 -14.47 -12.16
N LEU A 12 33.88 -13.31 -12.19
CA LEU A 12 34.00 -12.28 -11.15
C LEU A 12 33.38 -12.71 -9.81
N LEU A 13 32.28 -13.48 -9.82
CA LEU A 13 31.72 -14.07 -8.61
C LEU A 13 32.62 -15.17 -8.02
N ALA A 14 33.29 -15.96 -8.87
CA ALA A 14 34.25 -16.97 -8.43
C ALA A 14 35.57 -16.35 -7.93
N VAL A 15 35.99 -15.21 -8.48
CA VAL A 15 37.23 -14.51 -8.08
C VAL A 15 37.08 -13.79 -6.72
N ALA A 16 35.88 -13.43 -6.28
CA ALA A 16 35.67 -12.92 -4.93
C ALA A 16 35.97 -13.99 -3.83
N MET A 17 36.06 -15.26 -4.21
CA MET A 17 36.47 -16.36 -3.32
C MET A 17 38.01 -16.53 -3.20
N VAL A 18 38.81 -15.91 -4.05
CA VAL A 18 40.27 -16.21 -4.18
C VAL A 18 41.18 -15.00 -4.00
N CYS A 19 40.71 -13.79 -4.08
CA CYS A 19 41.58 -12.60 -4.00
C CYS A 19 41.66 -11.99 -2.59
N ALA A 20 42.23 -12.74 -1.65
CA ALA A 20 42.94 -12.12 -0.55
C ALA A 20 44.39 -12.62 -0.59
N MET A 21 45.17 -12.13 -1.56
CA MET A 21 46.61 -12.42 -1.59
C MET A 21 47.39 -11.31 -0.92
N ALA A 22 48.20 -11.79 0.00
CA ALA A 22 49.50 -11.35 0.43
C ALA A 22 49.63 -10.16 1.38
N ILE A 23 49.90 -10.51 2.62
CA ILE A 23 51.11 -10.01 3.31
C ILE A 23 51.54 -11.09 4.34
N PRO A 24 52.80 -11.47 4.47
CA PRO A 24 53.21 -12.49 5.41
C PRO A 24 53.32 -11.92 6.84
N ALA A 25 52.65 -12.54 7.79
CA ALA A 25 52.92 -12.31 9.20
C ALA A 25 53.16 -13.66 9.89
N PHE A 26 54.33 -13.81 10.43
CA PHE A 26 54.71 -14.88 11.33
C PHE A 26 53.92 -14.79 12.62
N ALA A 27 53.23 -15.86 13.03
CA ALA A 27 52.92 -16.07 14.44
C ALA A 27 52.52 -17.51 14.70
N ALA A 28 53.14 -18.10 15.72
CA ALA A 28 52.74 -19.33 16.35
C ALA A 28 51.36 -19.16 16.98
N GLY A 29 50.43 -20.13 16.73
CA GLY A 29 49.18 -20.29 17.47
C GLY A 29 48.21 -19.11 17.48
N GLY A 30 48.14 -18.34 16.37
CA GLY A 30 47.25 -17.17 16.30
C GLY A 30 45.79 -17.52 16.19
N THR A 31 44.98 -16.91 17.04
CA THR A 31 43.50 -16.92 16.88
C THR A 31 43.14 -15.85 15.84
N ASN A 32 42.54 -16.28 14.74
CA ASN A 32 42.09 -15.40 13.68
C ASN A 32 40.76 -14.72 14.02
N THR A 33 40.50 -13.63 13.33
CA THR A 33 39.22 -12.92 13.42
C THR A 33 38.57 -12.89 12.04
N LEU A 34 37.31 -13.28 11.97
CA LEU A 34 36.46 -13.10 10.81
C LEU A 34 35.58 -11.86 11.03
N THR A 35 35.67 -10.91 10.13
CA THR A 35 34.79 -9.75 10.07
C THR A 35 33.81 -9.90 8.90
N ILE A 36 32.51 -9.80 9.16
CA ILE A 36 31.46 -9.86 8.16
C ILE A 36 30.78 -8.49 8.12
N ASN A 37 30.85 -7.82 6.98
CA ASN A 37 30.17 -6.55 6.73
C ASN A 37 28.82 -6.84 6.07
N GLY A 38 27.72 -6.73 6.83
CA GLY A 38 26.36 -6.99 6.39
C GLY A 38 25.67 -5.78 5.77
N THR A 39 24.50 -6.01 5.17
CA THR A 39 23.63 -4.95 4.64
C THR A 39 22.59 -4.52 5.67
N THR A 40 22.22 -5.40 6.61
CA THR A 40 21.23 -5.18 7.68
C THR A 40 21.84 -5.37 9.06
N GLU A 41 21.22 -4.78 10.08
CA GLU A 41 21.54 -5.01 11.50
C GLU A 41 20.72 -6.19 12.05
N GLY A 42 21.17 -6.79 13.15
CA GLY A 42 20.41 -7.80 13.89
C GLY A 42 20.75 -9.26 13.57
N HIS A 43 21.69 -9.52 12.65
CA HIS A 43 22.19 -10.86 12.41
C HIS A 43 23.06 -11.37 13.57
N THR A 44 23.11 -12.67 13.74
CA THR A 44 24.13 -13.39 14.53
C THR A 44 24.71 -14.47 13.65
N TYR A 45 26.03 -14.44 13.44
CA TYR A 45 26.72 -15.46 12.66
C TYR A 45 27.40 -16.47 13.56
N GLU A 46 27.37 -17.75 13.14
CA GLU A 46 28.04 -18.87 13.77
C GLU A 46 29.06 -19.47 12.84
N ALA A 47 30.28 -19.75 13.33
CA ALA A 47 31.35 -20.40 12.58
C ALA A 47 31.67 -21.78 13.20
N TYR A 48 31.78 -22.77 12.33
CA TYR A 48 32.06 -24.19 12.67
C TYR A 48 33.29 -24.66 11.92
N GLN A 49 34.33 -25.10 12.63
CA GLN A 49 35.53 -25.63 11.98
C GLN A 49 35.24 -27.01 11.36
N VAL A 50 35.33 -27.05 10.01
CA VAL A 50 35.10 -28.28 9.22
C VAL A 50 36.38 -29.10 9.10
N PHE A 51 37.47 -28.44 8.74
CA PHE A 51 38.77 -29.03 8.67
C PHE A 51 39.80 -28.25 9.51
N THR A 52 40.67 -28.96 10.17
CA THR A 52 41.88 -28.49 10.83
C THR A 52 43.11 -29.01 10.12
N GLY A 53 44.27 -28.54 10.45
CA GLY A 53 45.52 -29.03 9.89
C GLY A 53 46.72 -28.22 10.37
N THR A 54 47.92 -28.56 9.88
CA THR A 54 49.14 -27.81 10.10
C THR A 54 49.27 -26.73 9.03
N LEU A 55 49.35 -25.48 9.46
CA LEU A 55 49.52 -24.34 8.52
C LEU A 55 50.96 -24.28 8.02
N ASN A 56 51.14 -24.33 6.69
CA ASN A 56 52.37 -24.09 6.00
C ASN A 56 52.15 -22.94 5.00
N GLU A 57 52.70 -21.78 5.33
CA GLU A 57 52.41 -20.51 4.64
C GLU A 57 50.90 -20.15 4.64
N SER A 58 50.18 -20.45 3.57
CA SER A 58 48.73 -20.25 3.42
C SER A 58 47.96 -21.53 3.16
N THR A 59 48.64 -22.67 3.26
CA THR A 59 48.09 -23.99 2.94
C THR A 59 47.97 -24.86 4.19
N LEU A 60 46.83 -25.48 4.40
CA LEU A 60 46.60 -26.47 5.42
C LEU A 60 47.17 -27.80 4.90
N SER A 61 48.15 -28.38 5.63
CA SER A 61 48.67 -29.73 5.46
C SER A 61 48.22 -30.61 6.64
N ASP A 62 48.37 -31.94 6.50
CA ASP A 62 47.93 -32.92 7.50
C ASP A 62 46.46 -32.67 7.92
N VAL A 63 45.59 -32.50 6.92
CA VAL A 63 44.18 -32.13 7.13
C VAL A 63 43.41 -33.23 7.83
N ASP A 64 42.76 -32.87 8.92
CA ASP A 64 41.84 -33.72 9.68
C ASP A 64 40.52 -32.99 9.93
N TRP A 65 39.54 -33.71 10.49
CA TRP A 65 38.25 -33.12 10.84
C TRP A 65 38.38 -32.08 11.94
N GLY A 66 37.75 -30.93 11.74
CA GLY A 66 37.57 -29.94 12.79
C GLY A 66 36.55 -30.41 13.83
N ASN A 67 36.58 -29.76 14.99
CA ASN A 67 35.65 -30.07 16.08
C ASN A 67 34.20 -29.59 15.84
N GLY A 68 33.98 -28.73 14.84
CA GLY A 68 32.68 -28.13 14.55
C GLY A 68 31.70 -29.03 13.81
N VAL A 69 32.13 -30.22 13.35
CA VAL A 69 31.30 -31.11 12.51
C VAL A 69 31.41 -32.58 12.88
N ASP A 70 30.38 -33.35 12.48
CA ASP A 70 30.43 -34.81 12.43
C ASP A 70 30.98 -35.28 11.08
N GLY A 71 32.29 -35.50 11.00
CA GLY A 71 32.93 -35.91 9.76
C GLY A 71 32.50 -37.26 9.23
N ALA A 72 32.17 -38.20 10.12
CA ALA A 72 31.66 -39.53 9.72
C ALA A 72 30.26 -39.39 9.08
N GLY A 73 29.40 -38.58 9.68
CA GLY A 73 28.10 -38.24 9.12
C GLY A 73 28.19 -37.61 7.75
N ILE A 74 29.11 -36.63 7.56
CA ILE A 74 29.35 -35.98 6.25
C ILE A 74 29.74 -37.00 5.17
N LEU A 75 30.67 -37.92 5.48
CA LEU A 75 31.12 -38.94 4.52
C LEU A 75 30.01 -39.93 4.14
N ALA A 76 29.11 -40.22 5.08
CA ALA A 76 27.99 -41.15 4.88
C ALA A 76 26.77 -40.48 4.23
N ASP A 77 26.73 -39.17 4.13
CA ASP A 77 25.56 -38.43 3.65
C ASP A 77 25.28 -38.77 2.18
N PRO A 78 24.03 -39.20 1.82
CA PRO A 78 23.66 -39.54 0.45
C PRO A 78 23.77 -38.31 -0.49
N ASP A 79 23.53 -37.10 0.02
CA ASP A 79 23.57 -35.86 -0.74
C ASP A 79 24.98 -35.29 -0.94
N LEU A 80 26.01 -35.95 -0.38
CA LEU A 80 27.38 -35.58 -0.67
C LEU A 80 27.68 -35.73 -2.18
N PRO A 81 28.11 -34.63 -2.88
CA PRO A 81 28.34 -34.66 -4.31
C PRO A 81 29.21 -35.83 -4.78
N SER A 82 28.81 -36.46 -5.87
CA SER A 82 29.53 -37.60 -6.43
C SER A 82 30.97 -37.26 -6.83
N SER A 83 31.24 -36.02 -7.23
CA SER A 83 32.58 -35.51 -7.53
C SER A 83 33.50 -35.44 -6.30
N LEU A 84 32.93 -35.44 -5.10
CA LEU A 84 33.67 -35.50 -3.83
C LEU A 84 33.87 -36.93 -3.33
N LYS A 85 33.21 -37.90 -3.94
CA LYS A 85 33.38 -39.35 -3.69
C LYS A 85 34.38 -39.92 -4.71
N PRO A 86 35.18 -40.96 -4.37
CA PRO A 86 35.28 -41.58 -3.05
C PRO A 86 36.23 -40.77 -2.13
N ALA A 87 35.71 -40.35 -0.97
CA ALA A 87 36.53 -39.83 0.11
C ALA A 87 36.23 -40.65 1.35
N ASP A 88 37.25 -41.15 2.02
CA ASP A 88 37.15 -41.92 3.27
C ASP A 88 37.82 -41.21 4.46
N THR A 89 38.46 -40.06 4.18
CA THR A 89 39.16 -39.24 5.17
C THR A 89 38.92 -37.75 4.88
N ALA A 90 39.14 -36.93 5.92
CA ALA A 90 39.09 -35.46 5.80
C ALA A 90 40.05 -34.95 4.71
N ALA A 91 41.31 -35.50 4.71
CA ALA A 91 42.34 -35.09 3.74
C ALA A 91 41.95 -35.37 2.28
N LYS A 92 41.34 -36.53 1.99
CA LYS A 92 40.86 -36.85 0.64
C LYS A 92 39.68 -35.97 0.23
N LEU A 93 38.75 -35.72 1.16
CA LEU A 93 37.61 -34.83 0.87
C LEU A 93 38.06 -33.38 0.62
N ALA A 94 39.01 -32.86 1.41
CA ALA A 94 39.60 -31.53 1.21
C ALA A 94 40.34 -31.43 -0.14
N ALA A 95 41.08 -32.48 -0.53
CA ALA A 95 41.74 -32.53 -1.84
C ALA A 95 40.69 -32.51 -3.01
N ASN A 96 39.61 -33.28 -2.90
CA ASN A 96 38.55 -33.29 -3.90
C ASN A 96 37.81 -31.91 -4.00
N LEU A 97 37.57 -31.26 -2.85
CA LEU A 97 37.04 -29.88 -2.82
C LEU A 97 37.98 -28.87 -3.49
N THR A 98 39.29 -28.96 -3.24
CA THR A 98 40.30 -28.11 -3.89
C THR A 98 40.28 -28.31 -5.41
N ASN A 99 40.19 -29.54 -5.89
CA ASN A 99 40.09 -29.85 -7.32
C ASN A 99 38.81 -29.31 -7.94
N ALA A 100 37.65 -29.45 -7.24
CA ALA A 100 36.39 -28.91 -7.69
C ALA A 100 36.42 -27.36 -7.78
N ALA A 101 36.98 -26.71 -6.80
CA ALA A 101 37.16 -25.24 -6.82
C ALA A 101 38.04 -24.79 -7.99
N ALA A 102 39.14 -25.51 -8.29
CA ALA A 102 40.05 -25.21 -9.40
C ALA A 102 39.38 -25.33 -10.78
N THR A 103 38.36 -26.15 -10.91
CA THR A 103 37.57 -26.30 -12.15
C THR A 103 36.45 -25.27 -12.32
N GLY A 104 36.28 -24.36 -11.33
CA GLY A 104 35.26 -23.32 -11.34
C GLY A 104 33.84 -23.81 -11.07
N THR A 105 33.68 -24.98 -10.48
CA THR A 105 32.38 -25.60 -10.15
C THR A 105 31.94 -25.14 -8.76
N THR A 106 31.35 -23.95 -8.67
CA THR A 106 30.82 -23.39 -7.41
C THR A 106 29.69 -24.24 -6.83
N ASP A 107 28.88 -24.88 -7.69
CA ASP A 107 27.73 -25.71 -7.30
C ASP A 107 28.14 -26.87 -6.37
N VAL A 108 29.33 -27.44 -6.56
CA VAL A 108 29.85 -28.52 -5.70
C VAL A 108 30.15 -28.02 -4.29
N ILE A 109 30.67 -26.79 -4.17
CA ILE A 109 30.99 -26.18 -2.86
C ILE A 109 29.70 -25.82 -2.12
N ASP A 110 28.71 -25.28 -2.84
CA ASP A 110 27.40 -24.97 -2.27
C ASP A 110 26.66 -26.24 -1.81
N ALA A 111 26.69 -27.30 -2.61
CA ALA A 111 26.13 -28.61 -2.25
C ALA A 111 26.86 -29.20 -1.04
N PHE A 112 28.18 -29.11 -0.98
CA PHE A 112 28.96 -29.52 0.19
C PHE A 112 28.60 -28.71 1.44
N ALA A 113 28.43 -27.39 1.31
CA ALA A 113 28.01 -26.52 2.42
C ALA A 113 26.62 -26.92 2.97
N LYS A 114 25.70 -27.38 2.10
CA LYS A 114 24.40 -27.93 2.52
C LYS A 114 24.58 -29.17 3.37
N VAL A 115 25.38 -30.13 2.92
CA VAL A 115 25.70 -31.36 3.66
C VAL A 115 26.36 -31.03 5.01
N VAL A 116 27.37 -30.15 5.03
CA VAL A 116 28.02 -29.71 6.27
C VAL A 116 27.01 -29.12 7.26
N GLY A 117 26.09 -28.30 6.75
CA GLY A 117 25.04 -27.67 7.57
C GLY A 117 24.16 -28.66 8.33
N ASN A 118 23.95 -29.89 7.78
CA ASN A 118 23.21 -30.99 8.42
C ASN A 118 24.02 -31.76 9.48
N HIS A 119 25.34 -31.56 9.50
CA HIS A 119 26.26 -32.31 10.35
C HIS A 119 27.09 -31.43 11.29
N ILE A 120 26.65 -30.22 11.60
CA ILE A 120 27.31 -29.32 12.55
C ILE A 120 27.12 -29.79 13.99
N LYS A 121 28.13 -29.52 14.83
CA LYS A 121 28.09 -29.69 16.27
C LYS A 121 27.90 -28.35 16.94
N THR A 122 26.66 -28.03 17.30
CA THR A 122 26.26 -26.70 17.80
C THR A 122 26.95 -26.30 19.10
N GLU A 123 27.41 -27.25 19.90
CA GLU A 123 28.18 -27.04 21.12
C GLU A 123 29.59 -26.49 20.87
N ASN A 124 30.13 -26.65 19.67
CA ASN A 124 31.48 -26.22 19.28
C ASN A 124 31.48 -24.99 18.32
N LYS A 125 30.46 -24.18 18.39
CA LYS A 125 30.34 -22.94 17.58
C LYS A 125 31.21 -21.82 18.11
N HIS A 126 31.69 -20.99 17.22
CA HIS A 126 32.12 -19.63 17.52
C HIS A 126 31.05 -18.66 17.06
N GLU A 127 30.64 -17.73 17.92
CA GLU A 127 29.53 -16.81 17.66
C GLU A 127 30.02 -15.38 17.47
N SER A 128 29.35 -14.62 16.59
CA SER A 128 29.71 -13.24 16.31
C SER A 128 29.24 -12.27 17.40
N THR A 129 30.02 -11.21 17.59
CA THR A 129 29.57 -9.98 18.23
C THR A 129 29.24 -8.93 17.17
N ALA A 130 28.16 -8.16 17.37
CA ALA A 130 27.69 -7.16 16.42
C ALA A 130 28.06 -5.73 16.85
N SER A 131 28.40 -4.87 15.87
CA SER A 131 28.51 -3.42 16.01
C SER A 131 27.87 -2.79 14.77
N GLY A 132 26.62 -2.38 14.88
CA GLY A 132 25.79 -1.99 13.74
C GLY A 132 25.70 -3.15 12.72
N LYS A 133 26.09 -2.89 11.48
CA LYS A 133 26.08 -3.88 10.39
C LYS A 133 27.39 -4.68 10.27
N THR A 134 28.32 -4.51 11.19
CA THR A 134 29.59 -5.25 11.21
C THR A 134 29.55 -6.32 12.30
N TYR A 135 29.85 -7.56 11.91
CA TYR A 135 29.82 -8.75 12.76
C TYR A 135 31.21 -9.32 12.86
N THR A 136 31.67 -9.63 14.07
CA THR A 136 33.04 -10.09 14.31
C THR A 136 33.01 -11.42 15.07
N ILE A 137 33.64 -12.45 14.49
CA ILE A 137 33.88 -13.74 15.15
C ILE A 137 35.40 -13.80 15.43
N ALA A 138 35.76 -13.73 16.70
CA ALA A 138 37.16 -13.78 17.15
C ALA A 138 37.53 -15.15 17.68
N GLY A 139 38.86 -15.39 17.80
CA GLY A 139 39.36 -16.61 18.43
C GLY A 139 39.30 -17.83 17.55
N LEU A 140 39.29 -17.69 16.22
CA LEU A 140 39.24 -18.78 15.27
C LEU A 140 40.63 -19.39 15.06
N PRO A 141 40.92 -20.70 15.41
CA PRO A 141 42.09 -21.41 14.98
C PRO A 141 42.23 -21.47 13.45
N ASP A 142 43.41 -21.76 12.95
CA ASP A 142 43.59 -22.00 11.52
C ASP A 142 42.73 -23.17 11.05
N GLY A 143 42.04 -23.03 9.90
CA GLY A 143 41.17 -24.06 9.40
C GLY A 143 40.24 -23.66 8.26
N TYR A 144 39.43 -24.60 7.84
CA TYR A 144 38.36 -24.41 6.89
C TYR A 144 37.02 -24.42 7.64
N TYR A 145 36.24 -23.37 7.46
CA TYR A 145 35.05 -23.09 8.27
C TYR A 145 33.79 -23.06 7.44
N PHE A 146 32.74 -23.61 8.01
CA PHE A 146 31.38 -23.32 7.63
C PHE A 146 30.85 -22.18 8.51
N VAL A 147 30.41 -21.12 7.90
CA VAL A 147 29.86 -19.93 8.59
C VAL A 147 28.43 -19.72 8.11
N LYS A 148 27.51 -19.49 9.03
CA LYS A 148 26.10 -19.32 8.74
C LYS A 148 25.43 -18.33 9.69
N ASP A 149 24.25 -17.83 9.31
CA ASP A 149 23.35 -17.18 10.25
C ASP A 149 22.87 -18.17 11.33
N ALA A 150 22.77 -17.69 12.56
CA ALA A 150 22.20 -18.46 13.65
C ALA A 150 20.69 -18.65 13.45
N THR A 151 20.19 -19.80 13.79
CA THR A 151 18.76 -20.10 13.67
C THR A 151 17.93 -19.14 14.54
N GLY A 152 16.95 -18.47 13.94
CA GLY A 152 16.04 -17.55 14.63
C GLY A 152 16.59 -16.14 14.88
N SER A 153 17.78 -15.79 14.35
CA SER A 153 18.40 -14.47 14.53
C SER A 153 18.23 -13.53 13.34
N MET A 154 17.48 -13.91 12.32
CA MET A 154 17.35 -13.07 11.13
C MET A 154 16.32 -11.95 11.33
N PRO A 155 16.69 -10.69 11.07
CA PRO A 155 15.75 -9.58 11.09
C PRO A 155 14.74 -9.68 9.94
N ALA A 156 13.62 -8.93 10.06
CA ALA A 156 12.61 -8.86 9.01
C ALA A 156 13.24 -8.40 7.67
N GLY A 157 12.91 -9.08 6.59
CA GLY A 157 13.44 -8.81 5.25
C GLY A 157 14.82 -9.42 4.98
N ALA A 158 15.51 -10.01 5.97
CA ALA A 158 16.83 -10.60 5.77
C ALA A 158 16.75 -12.01 5.18
N THR A 159 17.75 -12.35 4.38
CA THR A 159 17.97 -13.70 3.86
C THR A 159 19.14 -14.35 4.56
N TYR A 160 19.05 -15.67 4.71
CA TYR A 160 20.09 -16.50 5.31
C TYR A 160 21.37 -16.46 4.47
N SER A 161 22.49 -16.26 5.16
CA SER A 161 23.82 -16.31 4.56
C SER A 161 24.61 -17.50 5.06
N ARG A 162 25.31 -18.19 4.16
CA ARG A 162 26.26 -19.24 4.49
C ARG A 162 27.54 -19.11 3.65
N TYR A 163 28.65 -19.50 4.23
CA TYR A 163 29.96 -19.41 3.60
C TYR A 163 30.79 -20.64 3.94
N MET A 164 31.63 -21.05 2.98
CA MET A 164 32.77 -21.94 3.23
C MET A 164 34.03 -21.11 3.12
N LEU A 165 34.76 -20.95 4.20
CA LEU A 165 35.89 -20.00 4.30
C LEU A 165 37.17 -20.71 4.76
N ASN A 166 38.27 -20.46 4.03
CA ASN A 166 39.61 -20.82 4.49
C ASN A 166 40.14 -19.68 5.39
N ILE A 167 40.19 -19.95 6.70
CA ILE A 167 40.61 -18.96 7.71
C ILE A 167 41.96 -19.39 8.27
N VAL A 168 43.03 -18.94 7.62
CA VAL A 168 44.42 -19.13 8.00
C VAL A 168 45.10 -17.80 8.36
N LYS A 169 44.34 -16.74 8.37
CA LYS A 169 44.63 -15.39 8.84
C LYS A 169 43.31 -14.66 9.06
N SER A 170 43.34 -13.56 9.78
CA SER A 170 42.15 -12.70 9.92
C SER A 170 41.62 -12.26 8.55
N LEU A 171 40.29 -12.39 8.38
CA LEU A 171 39.60 -12.21 7.10
C LEU A 171 38.45 -11.22 7.27
N SER A 172 38.26 -10.37 6.29
CA SER A 172 37.04 -9.54 6.19
C SER A 172 36.28 -9.88 4.90
N ILE A 173 35.00 -10.13 5.03
CA ILE A 173 34.11 -10.42 3.91
C ILE A 173 32.90 -9.47 3.92
N THR A 174 32.25 -9.33 2.77
CA THR A 174 30.92 -8.71 2.68
C THR A 174 29.87 -9.80 2.69
N ALA A 175 28.83 -9.63 3.48
CA ALA A 175 27.71 -10.56 3.51
C ALA A 175 27.04 -10.64 2.13
N LYS A 176 26.58 -11.83 1.79
CA LYS A 176 25.76 -12.07 0.57
C LYS A 176 24.27 -11.95 0.84
N ASP A 177 23.93 -11.33 1.97
CA ASP A 177 22.56 -11.08 2.34
C ASP A 177 21.91 -10.15 1.31
N THR A 178 20.81 -10.57 0.72
CA THR A 178 19.92 -9.71 -0.03
C THR A 178 18.75 -9.34 0.87
N THR A 179 18.52 -8.06 1.02
CA THR A 179 17.33 -7.62 1.76
C THR A 179 16.12 -7.76 0.85
N VAL A 180 15.18 -8.61 1.26
CA VAL A 180 13.88 -8.70 0.62
C VAL A 180 13.00 -7.59 1.19
N THR A 181 12.51 -6.72 0.34
CA THR A 181 11.71 -5.57 0.75
C THR A 181 10.32 -5.62 0.14
N LEU A 182 9.37 -5.01 0.83
CA LEU A 182 8.08 -4.63 0.27
C LEU A 182 7.86 -3.15 0.57
N ASP A 183 7.50 -2.40 -0.47
CA ASP A 183 6.88 -1.09 -0.37
C ASP A 183 5.45 -1.17 -0.89
N LYS A 184 4.56 -0.29 -0.39
CA LYS A 184 3.16 -0.24 -0.78
C LYS A 184 2.75 1.18 -1.08
N GLN A 185 2.02 1.35 -2.16
CA GLN A 185 1.60 2.66 -2.62
C GLN A 185 0.14 2.66 -3.06
N ILE A 186 -0.50 3.80 -2.87
CA ILE A 186 -1.82 4.18 -3.39
C ILE A 186 -1.64 5.24 -4.45
N LYS A 187 -2.47 5.22 -5.48
CA LYS A 187 -2.44 6.22 -6.55
C LYS A 187 -3.36 7.37 -6.20
N HIS A 188 -2.84 8.58 -6.28
CA HIS A 188 -3.61 9.81 -6.11
C HIS A 188 -4.38 10.11 -7.40
N ASN A 189 -5.69 10.27 -7.30
CA ASN A 189 -6.59 10.35 -8.45
C ASN A 189 -6.39 11.61 -9.32
N GLU A 190 -6.14 12.80 -8.75
CA GLU A 190 -5.98 14.05 -9.53
C GLU A 190 -4.59 14.21 -10.15
N THR A 191 -3.55 13.63 -9.56
CA THR A 191 -2.17 13.85 -9.99
C THR A 191 -1.54 12.67 -10.70
N ASP A 192 -2.18 11.49 -10.68
CA ASP A 192 -1.64 10.21 -11.14
C ASP A 192 -0.33 9.79 -10.44
N LYS A 193 0.02 10.42 -9.32
CA LYS A 193 1.22 10.08 -8.54
C LYS A 193 0.95 8.95 -7.57
N TRP A 194 1.99 8.17 -7.32
CA TRP A 194 2.00 7.10 -6.32
C TRP A 194 2.57 7.59 -5.00
N GLY A 195 1.90 7.26 -3.90
CA GLY A 195 2.30 7.66 -2.55
C GLY A 195 1.75 6.73 -1.48
N VAL A 196 1.78 7.20 -0.23
CA VAL A 196 1.26 6.44 0.92
C VAL A 196 -0.13 6.92 1.36
N VAL A 197 -0.57 8.05 0.80
CA VAL A 197 -1.86 8.67 1.10
C VAL A 197 -2.56 8.99 -0.21
N GLY A 198 -3.86 8.74 -0.27
CA GLY A 198 -4.78 9.12 -1.33
C GLY A 198 -6.08 9.65 -0.75
N ASP A 199 -6.93 10.16 -1.60
CA ASP A 199 -8.29 10.56 -1.30
C ASP A 199 -9.19 10.21 -2.48
N ASN A 200 -10.42 9.85 -2.18
CA ASN A 200 -11.36 9.38 -3.19
C ASN A 200 -12.81 9.65 -2.76
N GLN A 201 -13.68 9.81 -3.75
CA GLN A 201 -15.12 9.79 -3.56
C GLN A 201 -15.60 8.36 -3.34
N ILE A 202 -16.65 8.15 -2.52
CA ILE A 202 -17.34 6.85 -2.45
C ILE A 202 -17.83 6.44 -3.84
N GLY A 203 -17.56 5.18 -4.20
CA GLY A 203 -17.85 4.60 -5.51
C GLY A 203 -16.66 4.65 -6.49
N ASP A 204 -15.64 5.44 -6.20
CA ASP A 204 -14.45 5.51 -7.04
C ASP A 204 -13.58 4.26 -6.92
N THR A 205 -12.87 3.97 -7.99
CA THR A 205 -11.87 2.90 -8.01
C THR A 205 -10.55 3.43 -7.46
N VAL A 206 -10.10 2.84 -6.37
CA VAL A 206 -8.83 3.16 -5.72
C VAL A 206 -7.77 2.19 -6.25
N GLU A 207 -6.71 2.72 -6.84
CA GLU A 207 -5.61 1.94 -7.41
C GLU A 207 -4.47 1.78 -6.39
N PHE A 208 -3.97 0.56 -6.26
CA PHE A 208 -2.87 0.19 -5.36
C PHE A 208 -1.76 -0.52 -6.11
N ARG A 209 -0.54 -0.42 -5.58
CA ARG A 209 0.56 -1.30 -5.98
C ARG A 209 1.45 -1.67 -4.80
N THR A 210 2.05 -2.86 -4.88
CA THR A 210 3.20 -3.23 -4.06
C THR A 210 4.45 -3.26 -4.93
N ILE A 211 5.60 -2.98 -4.32
CA ILE A 211 6.91 -3.05 -4.96
C ILE A 211 7.76 -3.97 -4.10
N THR A 212 8.15 -5.12 -4.65
CA THR A 212 8.92 -6.14 -3.94
C THR A 212 10.23 -6.44 -4.67
N THR A 213 11.28 -6.78 -3.92
CA THR A 213 12.59 -7.11 -4.49
C THR A 213 12.69 -8.60 -4.78
N VAL A 214 13.19 -8.97 -5.95
CA VAL A 214 13.53 -10.36 -6.31
C VAL A 214 14.77 -10.78 -5.53
N PRO A 215 14.69 -11.82 -4.67
CA PRO A 215 15.83 -12.28 -3.89
C PRO A 215 16.84 -13.07 -4.72
N ASN A 216 18.03 -13.27 -4.18
CA ASN A 216 18.92 -14.30 -4.67
C ASN A 216 18.42 -15.68 -4.20
N VAL A 217 18.00 -16.49 -5.14
CA VAL A 217 17.41 -17.82 -4.89
C VAL A 217 18.42 -18.96 -5.04
N THR A 218 19.71 -18.68 -5.15
CA THR A 218 20.76 -19.70 -5.28
C THR A 218 20.77 -20.64 -4.07
N GLY A 219 20.73 -21.94 -4.33
CA GLY A 219 20.76 -22.98 -3.29
C GLY A 219 19.39 -23.35 -2.69
N TYR A 220 18.31 -22.74 -3.18
CA TYR A 220 16.95 -23.14 -2.81
C TYR A 220 16.40 -24.18 -3.78
N ASP A 221 15.86 -25.29 -3.26
CA ASP A 221 15.13 -26.29 -4.02
C ASP A 221 13.64 -25.92 -4.18
N THR A 222 13.10 -25.21 -3.19
CA THR A 222 11.75 -24.63 -3.18
C THR A 222 11.81 -23.21 -2.62
N TYR A 223 10.92 -22.33 -3.09
CA TYR A 223 10.89 -20.96 -2.59
C TYR A 223 9.46 -20.48 -2.42
N THR A 224 9.11 -20.03 -1.24
CA THR A 224 7.87 -19.30 -0.95
C THR A 224 8.09 -17.83 -1.28
N TYR A 225 7.21 -17.25 -2.09
CA TYR A 225 7.19 -15.81 -2.38
C TYR A 225 5.74 -15.38 -2.54
N GLU A 226 5.16 -14.86 -1.45
CA GLU A 226 3.74 -14.60 -1.32
C GLU A 226 3.52 -13.17 -0.87
N ILE A 227 2.90 -12.36 -1.72
CA ILE A 227 2.44 -11.02 -1.37
C ILE A 227 1.05 -11.18 -0.76
N HIS A 228 0.91 -10.83 0.50
CA HIS A 228 -0.35 -10.80 1.23
C HIS A 228 -0.87 -9.38 1.31
N ASP A 229 -2.16 -9.19 1.05
CA ASP A 229 -2.83 -7.89 1.06
C ASP A 229 -4.15 -7.98 1.80
N THR A 230 -4.47 -6.94 2.58
CA THR A 230 -5.71 -6.84 3.35
C THR A 230 -6.25 -5.42 3.32
N MET A 231 -7.39 -5.24 2.68
CA MET A 231 -8.13 -3.98 2.67
C MET A 231 -9.07 -3.91 3.87
N SER A 232 -9.21 -2.73 4.48
CA SER A 232 -10.23 -2.49 5.52
C SER A 232 -11.66 -2.62 4.96
N SER A 233 -12.65 -2.73 5.84
CA SER A 233 -14.06 -2.97 5.45
C SER A 233 -14.69 -1.85 4.62
N GLU A 234 -14.11 -0.67 4.67
CA GLU A 234 -14.51 0.53 3.93
C GLU A 234 -14.12 0.48 2.45
N LEU A 235 -13.23 -0.43 2.11
CA LEU A 235 -12.83 -0.74 0.74
C LEU A 235 -13.48 -2.08 0.33
N THR A 236 -13.79 -2.23 -0.94
CA THR A 236 -14.25 -3.49 -1.54
C THR A 236 -13.21 -3.92 -2.57
N SER A 237 -12.49 -5.00 -2.30
CA SER A 237 -11.48 -5.52 -3.22
C SER A 237 -12.08 -5.88 -4.56
N LYS A 238 -11.42 -5.50 -5.64
CA LYS A 238 -11.74 -5.95 -7.01
C LYS A 238 -10.95 -7.20 -7.41
N VAL A 239 -10.06 -7.70 -6.55
CA VAL A 239 -9.26 -8.89 -6.82
C VAL A 239 -10.10 -10.15 -6.54
N ASN A 240 -10.52 -10.83 -7.60
CA ASN A 240 -11.26 -12.09 -7.55
C ASN A 240 -10.53 -13.22 -8.27
N SER A 241 -9.63 -12.87 -9.17
CA SER A 241 -8.90 -13.81 -10.02
C SER A 241 -7.53 -13.26 -10.42
N ILE A 242 -6.75 -14.08 -11.11
CA ILE A 242 -5.46 -13.68 -11.68
C ILE A 242 -5.58 -12.55 -12.72
N ASP A 243 -6.75 -12.38 -13.32
CA ASP A 243 -6.98 -11.36 -14.35
C ASP A 243 -7.07 -9.94 -13.75
N ASP A 244 -7.32 -9.85 -12.45
CA ASP A 244 -7.42 -8.60 -11.72
C ASP A 244 -6.06 -8.10 -11.19
N ILE A 245 -4.99 -8.88 -11.44
CA ILE A 245 -3.62 -8.57 -11.03
C ILE A 245 -2.72 -8.42 -12.26
N THR A 246 -1.90 -7.37 -12.25
CA THR A 246 -0.80 -7.20 -13.21
C THR A 246 0.51 -7.06 -12.47
N ILE A 247 1.50 -7.90 -12.80
CA ILE A 247 2.86 -7.78 -12.26
C ILE A 247 3.79 -7.29 -13.36
N LYS A 248 4.56 -6.22 -13.07
CA LYS A 248 5.59 -5.70 -13.99
C LYS A 248 6.96 -5.79 -13.36
N VAL A 249 7.92 -6.23 -14.15
CA VAL A 249 9.34 -6.25 -13.80
C VAL A 249 9.92 -4.87 -14.06
N ASN A 250 10.53 -4.25 -13.01
CA ASN A 250 11.12 -2.92 -13.07
C ASN A 250 10.16 -1.85 -13.66
N ASP A 251 8.86 -1.98 -13.35
CA ASP A 251 7.76 -1.11 -13.81
C ASP A 251 7.65 -0.98 -15.35
N SER A 252 8.15 -1.95 -16.09
CA SER A 252 8.21 -1.87 -17.56
C SER A 252 7.63 -3.10 -18.27
N THR A 253 8.13 -4.29 -17.98
CA THR A 253 7.77 -5.53 -18.70
C THR A 253 6.82 -6.37 -17.86
N GLU A 254 5.68 -6.74 -18.43
CA GLU A 254 4.72 -7.58 -17.71
C GLU A 254 5.27 -9.00 -17.53
N LEU A 255 5.22 -9.50 -16.28
CA LEU A 255 5.52 -10.88 -15.95
C LEU A 255 4.36 -11.77 -16.41
N PRO A 256 4.60 -12.79 -17.26
CA PRO A 256 3.51 -13.65 -17.75
C PRO A 256 2.74 -14.33 -16.60
N LYS A 257 1.42 -14.40 -16.72
CA LYS A 257 0.52 -14.97 -15.69
C LYS A 257 0.82 -16.43 -15.33
N SER A 258 1.56 -17.17 -16.17
CA SER A 258 2.04 -18.52 -15.84
C SER A 258 2.98 -18.58 -14.63
N TYR A 259 3.64 -17.47 -14.31
CA TYR A 259 4.61 -17.39 -13.22
C TYR A 259 4.02 -16.96 -11.86
N TYR A 260 2.72 -16.72 -11.77
CA TYR A 260 2.09 -16.45 -10.48
C TYR A 260 0.67 -17.00 -10.40
N THR A 261 0.15 -17.09 -9.18
CA THR A 261 -1.23 -17.46 -8.88
C THR A 261 -1.83 -16.46 -7.92
N VAL A 262 -3.16 -16.35 -7.92
CA VAL A 262 -3.90 -15.47 -7.02
C VAL A 262 -4.94 -16.28 -6.27
N SER A 263 -4.99 -16.09 -4.95
CA SER A 263 -6.03 -16.61 -4.07
C SER A 263 -6.69 -15.44 -3.36
N ALA A 264 -7.99 -15.26 -3.50
CA ALA A 264 -8.72 -14.14 -2.93
C ALA A 264 -9.91 -14.63 -2.09
N LEU A 265 -10.15 -13.93 -0.97
CA LEU A 265 -11.30 -14.15 -0.07
C LEU A 265 -11.77 -12.81 0.51
N GLY A 266 -12.84 -12.25 -0.03
CA GLY A 266 -13.34 -10.95 0.38
C GLY A 266 -12.31 -9.84 0.14
N ASN A 267 -11.94 -9.14 1.21
CA ASN A 267 -10.99 -8.04 1.17
C ASN A 267 -9.52 -8.47 1.36
N THR A 268 -9.24 -9.76 1.40
CA THR A 268 -7.89 -10.29 1.49
C THR A 268 -7.54 -11.09 0.25
N PHE A 269 -6.30 -10.98 -0.19
CA PHE A 269 -5.80 -11.85 -1.25
C PHE A 269 -4.30 -12.13 -1.06
N THR A 270 -3.86 -13.20 -1.71
CA THR A 270 -2.45 -13.59 -1.77
C THR A 270 -2.04 -13.79 -3.22
N VAL A 271 -0.93 -13.18 -3.60
CA VAL A 271 -0.26 -13.41 -4.89
C VAL A 271 0.98 -14.25 -4.65
N SER A 272 0.98 -15.49 -5.12
CA SER A 272 2.12 -16.40 -5.00
C SER A 272 2.91 -16.42 -6.31
N VAL A 273 4.16 -15.96 -6.28
CA VAL A 273 5.06 -15.93 -7.44
C VAL A 273 5.95 -17.15 -7.47
N LYS A 274 6.02 -17.85 -8.60
CA LYS A 274 6.90 -18.99 -8.87
C LYS A 274 8.32 -18.49 -9.17
N ILE A 275 8.96 -17.95 -8.12
CA ILE A 275 10.19 -17.16 -8.24
C ILE A 275 11.34 -17.97 -8.85
N LEU A 276 11.51 -19.25 -8.47
CA LEU A 276 12.56 -20.15 -9.00
C LEU A 276 12.38 -20.37 -10.49
N GLU A 277 11.14 -20.64 -10.93
CA GLU A 277 10.84 -20.89 -12.33
C GLU A 277 11.04 -19.63 -13.18
N ALA A 278 10.60 -18.48 -12.69
CA ALA A 278 10.76 -17.20 -13.38
C ALA A 278 12.24 -16.80 -13.51
N VAL A 279 13.05 -17.04 -12.48
CA VAL A 279 14.51 -16.80 -12.52
C VAL A 279 15.20 -17.77 -13.48
N ALA A 280 14.85 -19.06 -13.43
CA ALA A 280 15.44 -20.09 -14.31
C ALA A 280 15.14 -19.81 -15.79
N ASN A 281 13.98 -19.28 -16.10
CA ASN A 281 13.56 -18.90 -17.47
C ASN A 281 13.99 -17.49 -17.89
N HIS A 282 14.74 -16.78 -17.05
CA HIS A 282 15.24 -15.42 -17.31
C HIS A 282 14.16 -14.35 -17.50
N GLU A 283 12.97 -14.58 -16.95
CA GLU A 283 11.90 -13.58 -16.91
C GLU A 283 12.21 -12.48 -15.88
N ILE A 284 12.84 -12.88 -14.77
CA ILE A 284 13.31 -11.99 -13.70
C ILE A 284 14.72 -12.37 -13.28
N SER A 285 15.40 -11.43 -12.61
CA SER A 285 16.77 -11.61 -12.07
C SER A 285 16.81 -11.15 -10.62
N ALA A 286 17.74 -11.69 -9.83
CA ALA A 286 17.99 -11.20 -8.47
C ALA A 286 18.29 -9.70 -8.49
N GLY A 287 17.63 -8.95 -7.62
CA GLY A 287 17.72 -7.49 -7.54
C GLY A 287 16.68 -6.74 -8.38
N ASP A 288 15.94 -7.41 -9.27
CA ASP A 288 14.82 -6.77 -9.97
C ASP A 288 13.71 -6.40 -8.97
N SER A 289 12.90 -5.41 -9.34
CA SER A 289 11.71 -5.02 -8.59
C SER A 289 10.45 -5.53 -9.29
N LEU A 290 9.56 -6.19 -8.54
CA LEU A 290 8.25 -6.61 -9.01
C LEU A 290 7.19 -5.60 -8.53
N TYR A 291 6.53 -4.96 -9.48
CA TYR A 291 5.42 -4.03 -9.27
C TYR A 291 4.12 -4.77 -9.46
N THR A 292 3.37 -4.99 -8.39
CA THR A 292 2.07 -5.70 -8.43
C THR A 292 0.94 -4.69 -8.33
N TYR A 293 0.15 -4.55 -9.40
CA TYR A 293 -0.96 -3.61 -9.54
C TYR A 293 -2.30 -4.30 -9.32
N TYR A 294 -3.20 -3.64 -8.61
CA TYR A 294 -4.55 -4.09 -8.31
C TYR A 294 -5.41 -2.91 -7.83
N SER A 295 -6.70 -3.13 -7.59
CA SER A 295 -7.62 -2.07 -7.17
C SER A 295 -8.70 -2.55 -6.21
N GLY A 296 -9.33 -1.59 -5.56
CA GLY A 296 -10.56 -1.72 -4.79
C GLY A 296 -11.53 -0.61 -5.13
N VAL A 297 -12.68 -0.59 -4.49
CA VAL A 297 -13.68 0.49 -4.55
C VAL A 297 -13.91 1.00 -3.15
N LEU A 298 -13.90 2.33 -2.99
CA LEU A 298 -14.33 2.97 -1.75
C LEU A 298 -15.84 2.83 -1.61
N ASN A 299 -16.31 2.16 -0.55
CA ASN A 299 -17.72 1.82 -0.39
C ASN A 299 -18.45 2.74 0.60
N GLU A 300 -19.77 2.58 0.71
CA GLU A 300 -20.66 3.40 1.56
C GLU A 300 -20.40 3.30 3.07
N SER A 301 -19.52 2.40 3.51
CA SER A 301 -19.08 2.26 4.90
C SER A 301 -17.87 3.14 5.22
N ALA A 302 -17.38 3.91 4.24
CA ALA A 302 -16.21 4.77 4.38
C ALA A 302 -16.34 5.72 5.58
N LYS A 303 -15.25 5.81 6.33
CA LYS A 303 -15.07 6.78 7.42
C LYS A 303 -14.79 8.15 6.83
N MET A 304 -15.43 9.18 7.39
CA MET A 304 -15.12 10.55 7.01
C MET A 304 -13.79 10.99 7.63
N SER A 305 -13.17 12.02 7.08
CA SER A 305 -11.86 12.52 7.51
C SER A 305 -11.74 12.78 9.02
N THR A 306 -12.84 13.10 9.68
CA THR A 306 -12.91 13.29 11.15
C THR A 306 -12.91 11.97 11.94
N GLU A 307 -13.16 10.84 11.29
CA GLU A 307 -13.21 9.50 11.90
C GLU A 307 -11.93 8.70 11.62
N GLY A 308 -11.12 9.14 10.65
CA GLY A 308 -9.85 8.54 10.21
C GLY A 308 -9.90 7.99 8.79
N PRO A 309 -8.74 7.53 8.26
CA PRO A 309 -8.65 7.00 6.91
C PRO A 309 -9.12 5.55 6.80
N GLN A 310 -9.41 5.15 5.59
CA GLN A 310 -9.47 3.76 5.17
C GLN A 310 -8.03 3.24 5.01
N GLN A 311 -7.83 1.94 5.22
CA GLN A 311 -6.50 1.35 5.22
C GLN A 311 -6.41 0.17 4.27
N ASN A 312 -5.24 0.04 3.63
CA ASN A 312 -4.87 -1.16 2.93
C ASN A 312 -3.44 -1.54 3.31
N GLU A 313 -3.27 -2.75 3.90
CA GLU A 313 -2.00 -3.26 4.40
C GLU A 313 -1.49 -4.40 3.53
N ALA A 314 -0.17 -4.47 3.33
CA ALA A 314 0.47 -5.61 2.68
C ALA A 314 1.81 -5.97 3.32
N TYR A 315 2.19 -7.25 3.16
CA TYR A 315 3.51 -7.77 3.49
C TYR A 315 3.90 -8.86 2.50
N LEU A 316 5.19 -9.15 2.42
CA LEU A 316 5.73 -10.27 1.66
C LEU A 316 6.21 -11.35 2.61
N LYS A 317 5.70 -12.58 2.41
CA LYS A 317 6.21 -13.79 3.03
C LYS A 317 7.14 -14.49 2.05
N TYR A 318 8.34 -14.84 2.49
CA TYR A 318 9.37 -15.38 1.62
C TYR A 318 10.20 -16.44 2.32
N SER A 319 10.74 -17.40 1.55
CA SER A 319 11.72 -18.37 2.06
C SER A 319 13.00 -17.65 2.46
N ASN A 320 13.42 -17.83 3.68
CA ASN A 320 14.56 -17.13 4.23
C ASN A 320 15.77 -18.03 4.54
N ASN A 321 15.63 -19.36 4.40
CA ASN A 321 16.69 -20.34 4.63
C ASN A 321 16.68 -21.43 3.55
N PRO A 322 17.77 -21.63 2.78
CA PRO A 322 17.84 -22.65 1.74
C PRO A 322 17.99 -24.09 2.29
N ASN A 323 18.18 -24.27 3.60
CA ASN A 323 18.38 -25.61 4.19
C ASN A 323 17.10 -26.21 4.76
N ASP A 324 16.04 -25.42 4.88
CA ASP A 324 14.75 -25.86 5.41
C ASP A 324 13.59 -25.09 4.73
N THR A 325 12.37 -25.34 5.16
CA THR A 325 11.15 -24.70 4.65
C THR A 325 10.73 -23.47 5.47
N SER A 326 11.63 -22.90 6.27
CA SER A 326 11.33 -21.72 7.07
C SER A 326 11.07 -20.51 6.19
N THR A 327 10.20 -19.64 6.68
CA THR A 327 9.84 -18.38 6.00
C THR A 327 10.04 -17.19 6.93
N GLY A 328 10.34 -16.05 6.34
CA GLY A 328 10.32 -14.76 7.00
C GLY A 328 9.23 -13.88 6.39
N GLU A 329 8.98 -12.75 7.02
CA GLU A 329 8.07 -11.72 6.55
C GLU A 329 8.79 -10.37 6.52
N THR A 330 8.42 -9.53 5.56
CA THR A 330 8.85 -8.14 5.55
C THR A 330 8.09 -7.34 6.61
N VAL A 331 8.55 -6.12 6.88
CA VAL A 331 7.74 -5.16 7.63
C VAL A 331 6.44 -4.91 6.87
N HIS A 332 5.32 -4.93 7.59
CA HIS A 332 4.01 -4.61 7.03
C HIS A 332 3.97 -3.13 6.61
N LYS A 333 3.37 -2.86 5.48
CA LYS A 333 3.20 -1.53 4.91
C LYS A 333 1.74 -1.21 4.71
N THR A 334 1.32 -0.05 5.20
CA THR A 334 -0.05 0.42 5.11
C THR A 334 -0.12 1.72 4.32
N VAL A 335 -1.08 1.82 3.43
CA VAL A 335 -1.47 3.06 2.75
C VAL A 335 -2.84 3.49 3.24
N TYR A 336 -3.12 4.78 3.10
CA TYR A 336 -4.28 5.45 3.68
C TYR A 336 -5.06 6.16 2.60
N ASP A 337 -6.38 5.97 2.60
CA ASP A 337 -7.32 6.63 1.71
C ASP A 337 -8.30 7.48 2.51
N TRP A 338 -8.59 8.70 2.05
CA TRP A 338 -9.44 9.64 2.75
C TRP A 338 -10.67 9.99 1.94
N THR A 339 -11.75 10.34 2.63
CA THR A 339 -12.96 10.91 2.01
C THR A 339 -13.60 11.91 2.96
N PHE A 340 -14.40 12.83 2.43
CA PHE A 340 -14.80 14.02 3.16
C PHE A 340 -16.32 14.16 3.28
N GLN A 341 -16.71 14.98 4.25
CA GLN A 341 -18.09 15.37 4.49
C GLN A 341 -18.19 16.88 4.42
N ILE A 342 -19.32 17.39 3.91
CA ILE A 342 -19.71 18.79 4.06
C ILE A 342 -21.06 18.88 4.75
N ASP A 343 -21.27 20.00 5.46
CA ASP A 343 -22.54 20.36 6.07
C ASP A 343 -23.06 21.68 5.47
N VAL A 344 -24.22 21.63 4.84
CA VAL A 344 -24.87 22.77 4.22
C VAL A 344 -26.08 23.17 5.06
N THR A 345 -26.12 24.44 5.50
CA THR A 345 -27.27 24.96 6.23
C THR A 345 -28.03 25.97 5.38
N LYS A 346 -29.31 25.71 5.15
CA LYS A 346 -30.21 26.59 4.42
C LYS A 346 -30.77 27.64 5.35
N VAL A 347 -30.56 28.91 5.05
CA VAL A 347 -30.91 30.05 5.91
C VAL A 347 -31.64 31.16 5.15
N ASP A 348 -32.35 32.01 5.90
CA ASP A 348 -32.93 33.26 5.41
C ASP A 348 -31.82 34.30 5.20
N GLY A 349 -31.74 34.89 4.02
CA GLY A 349 -30.69 35.85 3.63
C GLY A 349 -30.73 37.16 4.42
N THR A 350 -31.89 37.50 5.01
CA THR A 350 -32.06 38.71 5.86
C THR A 350 -31.82 38.39 7.34
N THR A 351 -32.18 37.16 7.76
CA THR A 351 -32.10 36.69 9.15
C THR A 351 -31.43 35.34 9.17
N PRO A 352 -30.09 35.26 9.13
CA PRO A 352 -29.35 33.99 8.98
C PRO A 352 -29.57 32.96 10.09
N ASP A 353 -30.02 33.39 11.26
CA ASP A 353 -30.39 32.46 12.37
C ASP A 353 -31.66 31.65 12.05
N LYS A 354 -32.49 32.14 11.14
CA LYS A 354 -33.70 31.43 10.69
C LYS A 354 -33.32 30.33 9.69
N LYS A 355 -33.51 29.11 10.11
CA LYS A 355 -33.29 27.90 9.28
C LYS A 355 -34.48 27.64 8.37
N LEU A 356 -34.21 27.15 7.16
CA LEU A 356 -35.24 26.98 6.13
C LEU A 356 -35.40 25.49 5.79
N GLU A 357 -36.62 24.98 6.02
CA GLU A 357 -37.04 23.62 5.69
C GLU A 357 -37.57 23.55 4.23
N GLY A 358 -37.44 22.39 3.61
CA GLY A 358 -38.11 22.05 2.35
C GLY A 358 -37.44 22.54 1.09
N ALA A 359 -36.22 23.10 1.17
CA ALA A 359 -35.38 23.29 -0.01
C ALA A 359 -34.95 21.93 -0.56
N VAL A 360 -34.95 21.78 -1.87
CA VAL A 360 -34.48 20.56 -2.53
C VAL A 360 -33.25 20.88 -3.37
N PHE A 361 -32.20 20.07 -3.19
CA PHE A 361 -30.94 20.19 -3.89
C PHE A 361 -30.57 18.93 -4.65
N VAL A 362 -29.77 19.08 -5.69
CA VAL A 362 -29.00 18.03 -6.36
C VAL A 362 -27.54 18.42 -6.43
N LEU A 363 -26.66 17.43 -6.50
CA LEU A 363 -25.20 17.63 -6.54
C LEU A 363 -24.64 17.12 -7.87
N SER A 364 -23.76 17.89 -8.49
CA SER A 364 -23.09 17.53 -9.75
C SER A 364 -21.61 17.92 -9.73
N LYS A 365 -20.79 17.26 -10.53
CA LYS A 365 -19.41 17.67 -10.88
C LYS A 365 -19.39 18.55 -12.15
N SER A 366 -20.55 18.77 -12.81
CA SER A 366 -20.69 19.58 -14.02
C SER A 366 -21.32 20.94 -13.72
N ALA A 367 -20.75 21.99 -14.31
CA ALA A 367 -21.30 23.34 -14.27
C ALA A 367 -22.51 23.53 -15.21
N ASP A 368 -22.70 22.63 -16.16
CA ASP A 368 -23.60 22.79 -17.30
C ASP A 368 -24.97 22.08 -17.09
N LEU A 369 -25.26 21.68 -15.85
CA LEU A 369 -26.55 21.07 -15.54
C LEU A 369 -27.68 22.07 -15.76
N VAL A 370 -28.59 21.78 -16.67
CA VAL A 370 -29.77 22.58 -16.93
C VAL A 370 -30.97 22.04 -16.16
N LEU A 371 -31.41 22.79 -15.17
CA LEU A 371 -32.64 22.49 -14.44
C LEU A 371 -33.83 23.15 -15.15
N LYS A 372 -34.84 22.36 -15.46
CA LYS A 372 -36.10 22.91 -16.01
C LYS A 372 -37.03 23.33 -14.88
N PRO A 373 -37.82 24.40 -15.03
CA PRO A 373 -38.79 24.84 -14.01
C PRO A 373 -39.81 23.79 -13.63
N GLU A 374 -40.11 22.85 -14.55
CA GLU A 374 -41.05 21.75 -14.37
C GLU A 374 -40.50 20.59 -13.52
N ASP A 375 -39.20 20.55 -13.24
CA ASP A 375 -38.57 19.43 -12.53
C ASP A 375 -39.02 19.31 -11.06
N ASN A 376 -39.63 20.38 -10.53
CA ASN A 376 -40.24 20.42 -9.19
C ASN A 376 -39.44 19.68 -8.11
N GLY A 377 -38.12 19.81 -8.14
CA GLY A 377 -37.21 19.23 -7.19
C GLY A 377 -36.64 17.85 -7.58
N THR A 378 -37.08 17.27 -8.69
CA THR A 378 -36.58 15.96 -9.16
C THR A 378 -36.19 16.09 -10.64
N PRO A 379 -34.89 16.20 -10.97
CA PRO A 379 -34.42 16.23 -12.36
C PRO A 379 -34.80 14.94 -13.09
N THR A 380 -35.34 15.05 -14.28
CA THR A 380 -35.69 13.90 -15.14
C THR A 380 -34.77 13.78 -16.35
N GLU A 381 -33.98 14.80 -16.65
CA GLU A 381 -33.02 14.84 -17.75
C GLU A 381 -31.60 15.13 -17.20
N HIS A 382 -30.58 14.70 -17.92
CA HIS A 382 -29.15 14.84 -17.55
C HIS A 382 -28.78 14.18 -16.21
N THR A 383 -29.47 13.06 -15.88
CA THR A 383 -29.20 12.33 -14.64
C THR A 383 -27.81 11.71 -14.58
N ASP A 384 -27.14 11.54 -15.72
CA ASP A 384 -25.76 11.02 -15.79
C ASP A 384 -24.72 12.00 -15.23
N ASP A 385 -25.07 13.32 -15.19
CA ASP A 385 -24.21 14.36 -14.62
C ASP A 385 -24.41 14.52 -13.10
N LEU A 386 -25.40 13.85 -12.52
CA LEU A 386 -25.76 13.94 -11.12
C LEU A 386 -25.04 12.91 -10.26
N ILE A 387 -24.60 13.34 -9.09
CA ILE A 387 -24.05 12.42 -8.09
C ILE A 387 -25.19 11.64 -7.45
N LYS A 388 -25.09 10.32 -7.51
CA LYS A 388 -26.02 9.40 -6.86
C LYS A 388 -25.79 9.40 -5.35
N LEU A 389 -26.85 9.42 -4.59
CA LEU A 389 -26.82 9.52 -3.14
C LEU A 389 -27.70 8.44 -2.50
N VAL A 390 -27.34 8.03 -1.30
CA VAL A 390 -28.17 7.22 -0.40
C VAL A 390 -28.57 8.07 0.78
N LYS A 391 -29.88 8.18 1.04
CA LYS A 391 -30.39 8.83 2.26
C LYS A 391 -30.21 7.90 3.45
N LYS A 392 -29.32 8.23 4.37
CA LYS A 392 -29.05 7.44 5.58
C LYS A 392 -30.00 7.79 6.74
N SER A 393 -30.37 9.07 6.86
CA SER A 393 -31.35 9.58 7.79
C SER A 393 -31.90 10.92 7.31
N GLU A 394 -32.75 11.57 8.09
CA GLU A 394 -33.26 12.90 7.75
C GLU A 394 -32.11 13.92 7.71
N GLY A 395 -31.94 14.57 6.55
CA GLY A 395 -30.86 15.53 6.29
C GLY A 395 -29.46 14.91 6.09
N VAL A 396 -29.30 13.58 6.18
CA VAL A 396 -27.98 12.93 6.01
C VAL A 396 -27.97 12.06 4.76
N TYR A 397 -27.06 12.38 3.87
CA TYR A 397 -26.87 11.73 2.57
C TYR A 397 -25.40 11.28 2.42
N THR A 398 -25.22 10.12 1.81
CA THR A 398 -23.90 9.58 1.48
C THR A 398 -23.84 9.34 -0.03
N VAL A 399 -22.72 9.65 -0.65
CA VAL A 399 -22.49 9.27 -2.06
C VAL A 399 -22.69 7.75 -2.19
N ALA A 400 -23.42 7.33 -3.22
CA ALA A 400 -23.73 5.94 -3.44
C ALA A 400 -22.56 5.22 -4.12
N ASP A 401 -22.23 4.02 -3.64
CA ASP A 401 -21.53 3.04 -4.47
C ASP A 401 -22.53 2.40 -5.47
N ALA A 402 -22.05 1.53 -6.34
CA ALA A 402 -22.86 0.97 -7.44
C ALA A 402 -24.01 0.04 -6.99
N SER A 403 -24.17 -0.26 -5.70
CA SER A 403 -24.94 -1.42 -5.20
C SER A 403 -26.26 -1.11 -4.51
N THR A 404 -26.58 0.15 -4.18
CA THR A 404 -27.71 0.48 -3.30
C THR A 404 -28.83 1.29 -3.96
N SER A 405 -30.01 1.32 -3.31
CA SER A 405 -31.13 2.16 -3.72
C SER A 405 -30.75 3.64 -3.63
N THR A 406 -30.75 4.34 -4.73
CA THR A 406 -30.22 5.69 -4.86
C THR A 406 -31.29 6.75 -5.05
N THR A 407 -30.97 7.97 -4.63
CA THR A 407 -31.68 9.22 -4.97
C THR A 407 -30.69 10.23 -5.53
N TYR A 408 -31.18 11.21 -6.25
CA TYR A 408 -30.38 12.36 -6.66
C TYR A 408 -30.69 13.61 -5.82
N THR A 409 -31.84 13.60 -5.11
CA THR A 409 -32.34 14.78 -4.42
C THR A 409 -32.09 14.75 -2.93
N MET A 410 -31.74 15.89 -2.37
CA MET A 410 -31.55 16.15 -0.95
C MET A 410 -32.55 17.22 -0.50
N THR A 411 -33.27 16.96 0.58
CA THR A 411 -34.26 17.92 1.11
C THR A 411 -33.80 18.42 2.47
N THR A 412 -33.85 19.74 2.69
CA THR A 412 -33.54 20.32 4.01
C THR A 412 -34.64 20.02 5.01
N PRO A 413 -34.30 19.44 6.19
CA PRO A 413 -35.23 19.22 7.28
C PRO A 413 -35.54 20.51 8.04
N ALA A 414 -36.33 20.42 9.11
CA ALA A 414 -36.67 21.56 9.96
C ALA A 414 -35.43 22.25 10.58
N THR A 415 -34.33 21.55 10.74
CA THR A 415 -33.03 22.11 11.17
C THR A 415 -32.37 22.96 10.07
N GLY A 416 -32.86 22.90 8.84
CA GLY A 416 -32.28 23.52 7.65
C GLY A 416 -30.96 22.91 7.19
N GLN A 417 -30.44 21.89 7.85
CA GLN A 417 -29.11 21.32 7.59
C GLN A 417 -29.17 20.02 6.80
N ILE A 418 -28.35 19.92 5.77
CA ILE A 418 -28.03 18.67 5.08
C ILE A 418 -26.55 18.38 5.24
N SER A 419 -26.22 17.10 5.49
CA SER A 419 -24.85 16.59 5.50
C SER A 419 -24.65 15.67 4.30
N ILE A 420 -23.59 15.90 3.55
CA ILE A 420 -23.20 15.12 2.37
C ILE A 420 -21.86 14.47 2.64
N LYS A 421 -21.85 13.13 2.65
CA LYS A 421 -20.69 12.29 3.01
C LYS A 421 -20.12 11.58 1.80
N GLY A 422 -18.80 11.32 1.82
CA GLY A 422 -18.13 10.52 0.81
C GLY A 422 -17.71 11.33 -0.42
N LEU A 423 -17.32 12.58 -0.21
CA LEU A 423 -16.85 13.48 -1.26
C LEU A 423 -15.33 13.43 -1.35
N ASP A 424 -14.82 13.74 -2.54
CA ASP A 424 -13.43 13.90 -2.88
C ASP A 424 -12.92 15.31 -2.56
N ASP A 425 -11.62 15.48 -2.34
CA ASP A 425 -11.04 16.82 -2.27
C ASP A 425 -10.65 17.27 -3.69
N ASP A 426 -10.12 18.47 -3.80
CA ASP A 426 -9.68 19.11 -5.05
C ASP A 426 -10.68 19.07 -6.23
N THR A 427 -11.82 18.38 -6.08
CA THR A 427 -12.94 18.35 -7.02
C THR A 427 -13.88 19.54 -6.80
N THR A 428 -14.27 20.23 -7.89
CA THR A 428 -15.29 21.28 -7.83
C THR A 428 -16.67 20.66 -7.93
N TYR A 429 -17.49 20.90 -6.92
CA TYR A 429 -18.88 20.47 -6.87
C TYR A 429 -19.83 21.64 -7.09
N TYR A 430 -20.98 21.35 -7.73
CA TYR A 430 -22.06 22.28 -8.02
C TYR A 430 -23.34 21.80 -7.33
N LEU A 431 -23.78 22.57 -6.33
CA LEU A 431 -25.01 22.33 -5.58
C LEU A 431 -26.14 23.16 -6.19
N TYR A 432 -27.04 22.51 -6.90
CA TYR A 432 -28.18 23.14 -7.58
C TYR A 432 -29.42 23.05 -6.69
N GLU A 433 -30.08 24.21 -6.45
CA GLU A 433 -31.39 24.25 -5.81
C GLU A 433 -32.47 24.02 -6.87
N THR A 434 -33.12 22.86 -6.85
CA THR A 434 -34.21 22.51 -7.76
C THR A 434 -35.57 22.99 -7.27
N LYS A 435 -35.68 23.24 -5.94
CA LYS A 435 -36.88 23.79 -5.32
C LYS A 435 -36.49 24.64 -4.11
N ALA A 436 -36.96 25.90 -4.10
CA ALA A 436 -36.76 26.79 -2.97
C ALA A 436 -37.71 26.43 -1.79
N PRO A 437 -37.37 26.84 -0.55
CA PRO A 437 -38.31 26.81 0.57
C PRO A 437 -39.58 27.61 0.28
N SER A 438 -40.70 27.20 0.88
CA SER A 438 -42.00 27.89 0.69
C SER A 438 -41.90 29.37 1.08
N GLY A 439 -42.29 30.27 0.15
CA GLY A 439 -42.25 31.72 0.34
C GLY A 439 -40.90 32.37 0.04
N TYR A 440 -39.95 31.63 -0.52
CA TYR A 440 -38.62 32.13 -0.90
C TYR A 440 -38.40 32.06 -2.42
N ASN A 441 -37.54 32.96 -2.94
CA ASN A 441 -37.12 32.94 -4.32
C ASN A 441 -36.06 31.84 -4.52
N SER A 442 -36.10 31.12 -5.66
CA SER A 442 -35.09 30.15 -6.03
C SER A 442 -33.74 30.80 -6.31
N LEU A 443 -32.65 30.05 -6.09
CA LEU A 443 -31.31 30.45 -6.51
C LEU A 443 -31.26 30.51 -8.07
N THR A 444 -30.57 31.51 -8.58
CA THR A 444 -30.41 31.72 -10.04
C THR A 444 -29.18 31.03 -10.62
N ALA A 445 -28.30 30.53 -9.76
CA ALA A 445 -27.08 29.83 -10.12
C ALA A 445 -26.78 28.77 -9.04
N PRO A 446 -26.03 27.69 -9.36
CA PRO A 446 -25.57 26.72 -8.37
C PRO A 446 -24.63 27.36 -7.37
N VAL A 447 -24.61 26.84 -6.16
CA VAL A 447 -23.56 27.12 -5.19
C VAL A 447 -22.38 26.20 -5.51
N THR A 448 -21.24 26.79 -5.85
CA THR A 448 -20.01 26.02 -6.11
C THR A 448 -19.23 25.83 -4.83
N PHE A 449 -18.68 24.66 -4.63
CA PHE A 449 -17.74 24.46 -3.55
C PHE A 449 -16.63 23.48 -3.95
N LYS A 450 -15.48 23.63 -3.31
CA LYS A 450 -14.32 22.76 -3.46
C LYS A 450 -13.74 22.49 -2.08
N ILE A 451 -13.53 21.23 -1.77
CA ILE A 451 -12.82 20.80 -0.57
C ILE A 451 -11.33 20.84 -0.91
N ALA A 452 -10.52 21.44 -0.06
CA ALA A 452 -9.08 21.46 -0.22
C ALA A 452 -8.44 20.93 1.06
N THR A 453 -7.74 19.85 0.93
CA THR A 453 -6.87 19.34 1.99
C THR A 453 -5.53 20.09 1.94
N ARG A 454 -4.69 19.92 2.94
CA ARG A 454 -3.39 20.56 2.89
C ARG A 454 -2.56 19.97 1.77
N THR A 455 -2.21 20.82 0.85
CA THR A 455 -1.14 20.63 -0.11
C THR A 455 0.22 20.52 0.61
N ASN A 456 0.58 19.34 1.08
CA ASN A 456 1.95 18.95 1.07
C ASN A 456 2.07 17.94 -0.07
N ASP A 457 2.70 18.34 -1.17
CA ASP A 457 3.01 17.51 -2.33
C ASP A 457 3.90 16.29 -2.01
N ASN A 458 4.11 15.99 -0.74
CA ASN A 458 4.87 14.87 -0.23
C ASN A 458 3.95 13.67 0.03
N TYR A 459 3.38 13.12 -1.05
CA TYR A 459 2.70 11.82 -1.02
C TYR A 459 3.61 10.65 -0.63
N SER A 460 4.90 10.90 -0.39
CA SER A 460 5.90 9.88 -0.09
C SER A 460 6.18 9.69 1.39
N ASP A 461 5.58 10.49 2.30
CA ASP A 461 6.00 10.51 3.69
C ASP A 461 5.07 9.71 4.59
N THR A 462 5.66 8.78 5.36
CA THR A 462 5.02 7.92 6.36
C THR A 462 4.48 8.68 7.58
N GLY A 463 4.51 10.01 7.57
CA GLY A 463 4.11 10.91 8.65
C GLY A 463 3.08 11.94 8.27
N VAL A 464 2.41 11.82 7.12
CA VAL A 464 1.35 12.76 6.73
C VAL A 464 0.13 12.54 7.60
N THR A 465 0.04 13.29 8.67
CA THR A 465 -1.23 13.65 9.27
C THR A 465 -1.92 14.56 8.26
N ILE A 466 -2.85 14.02 7.46
CA ILE A 466 -3.82 14.87 6.78
C ILE A 466 -4.47 15.69 7.87
N ASN A 467 -4.47 17.01 7.70
CA ASN A 467 -5.09 17.86 8.70
C ASN A 467 -6.59 17.55 8.65
N GLU A 468 -7.08 17.03 9.76
CA GLU A 468 -8.44 16.54 9.98
C GLU A 468 -9.54 17.57 9.67
N GLN A 469 -9.16 18.83 9.40
CA GLN A 469 -10.04 19.93 9.08
C GLN A 469 -9.74 20.46 7.67
N PRO A 470 -10.39 19.92 6.63
CA PRO A 470 -10.26 20.45 5.29
C PRO A 470 -10.78 21.89 5.22
N ASN A 471 -10.18 22.73 4.38
CA ASN A 471 -10.70 24.03 4.02
C ASN A 471 -11.70 23.87 2.88
N ILE A 472 -12.79 24.64 2.90
CA ILE A 472 -13.75 24.67 1.80
C ILE A 472 -13.71 26.04 1.14
N THR A 473 -13.64 26.05 -0.18
CA THR A 473 -13.88 27.27 -0.98
C THR A 473 -15.30 27.25 -1.49
N VAL A 474 -16.09 28.27 -1.18
CA VAL A 474 -17.49 28.40 -1.61
C VAL A 474 -17.65 29.62 -2.50
N ASN A 475 -18.19 29.46 -3.71
CA ASN A 475 -18.33 30.50 -4.73
C ASN A 475 -17.03 31.30 -4.93
N GLY A 476 -15.89 30.62 -4.95
CA GLY A 476 -14.56 31.24 -5.11
C GLY A 476 -13.99 31.91 -3.86
N ASN A 477 -14.72 31.92 -2.73
CA ASN A 477 -14.26 32.50 -1.47
C ASN A 477 -13.83 31.41 -0.50
N PRO A 478 -12.59 31.41 0.00
CA PRO A 478 -12.15 30.43 0.99
C PRO A 478 -12.90 30.65 2.32
N THR A 479 -13.45 29.57 2.87
CA THR A 479 -14.03 29.58 4.22
C THR A 479 -12.92 29.35 5.25
N LEU A 480 -13.04 29.97 6.42
CA LEU A 480 -11.97 30.09 7.41
C LEU A 480 -11.61 28.81 8.17
N SER A 481 -12.22 27.71 7.94
CA SER A 481 -11.96 26.34 8.42
C SER A 481 -13.25 25.57 8.70
N GLY A 482 -13.25 24.30 8.35
CA GLY A 482 -14.34 23.38 8.61
C GLY A 482 -15.12 23.03 7.36
N THR A 483 -16.00 22.06 7.52
CA THR A 483 -16.76 21.44 6.42
C THR A 483 -18.17 22.04 6.25
N ALA A 484 -18.48 23.17 6.92
CA ALA A 484 -19.82 23.74 6.96
C ALA A 484 -19.91 25.11 6.29
N PHE A 485 -21.01 25.36 5.55
CA PHE A 485 -21.34 26.66 4.99
C PHE A 485 -22.85 26.88 4.90
N ASN A 486 -23.24 28.18 4.81
CA ASN A 486 -24.64 28.57 4.65
C ASN A 486 -25.00 28.79 3.19
N VAL A 487 -26.22 28.42 2.82
CA VAL A 487 -26.85 28.76 1.56
C VAL A 487 -28.08 29.60 1.84
N GLU A 488 -28.10 30.84 1.33
CA GLU A 488 -29.10 31.84 1.63
C GLU A 488 -30.20 31.88 0.53
N ASN A 489 -31.49 32.00 0.93
CA ASN A 489 -32.56 32.42 0.06
C ASN A 489 -33.21 33.70 0.57
N ASN A 490 -33.60 34.58 -0.32
CA ASN A 490 -34.35 35.81 -0.02
C ASN A 490 -35.85 35.53 -0.09
N ALA A 491 -36.60 36.08 0.86
CA ALA A 491 -38.05 35.97 0.87
C ALA A 491 -38.65 36.57 -0.39
N GLY A 492 -39.66 35.92 -0.93
CA GLY A 492 -40.49 36.46 -2.01
C GLY A 492 -41.31 37.65 -1.53
N THR A 493 -41.70 38.54 -2.45
CA THR A 493 -42.57 39.68 -2.18
C THR A 493 -44.03 39.30 -2.36
N THR A 494 -44.81 39.43 -1.31
CA THR A 494 -46.28 39.38 -1.44
C THR A 494 -46.77 40.72 -1.97
N LEU A 495 -47.20 40.75 -3.23
CA LEU A 495 -47.80 41.97 -3.79
C LEU A 495 -49.14 42.27 -3.07
N PRO A 496 -49.37 43.52 -2.66
CA PRO A 496 -50.62 43.87 -2.00
C PRO A 496 -51.80 43.64 -2.97
N SER A 497 -52.77 42.87 -2.51
CA SER A 497 -54.01 42.66 -3.27
C SER A 497 -54.88 43.93 -3.22
N THR A 498 -55.16 44.50 -4.39
CA THR A 498 -56.08 45.65 -4.50
C THR A 498 -57.55 45.25 -4.27
N GLY A 499 -57.85 43.98 -4.03
CA GLY A 499 -59.20 43.45 -3.76
C GLY A 499 -59.54 43.21 -2.30
N GLY A 500 -58.80 43.85 -1.34
CA GLY A 500 -59.02 43.70 0.10
C GLY A 500 -60.31 44.35 0.59
N ILE A 501 -60.51 44.35 1.90
CA ILE A 501 -61.69 44.79 2.68
C ILE A 501 -62.38 46.05 2.09
N GLY A 502 -61.67 46.95 1.37
CA GLY A 502 -62.23 48.14 0.72
C GLY A 502 -63.32 47.81 -0.31
N THR A 503 -63.14 46.77 -1.13
CA THR A 503 -64.13 46.40 -2.16
C THR A 503 -65.40 45.82 -1.54
N THR A 504 -65.29 45.04 -0.49
CA THR A 504 -66.42 44.49 0.25
C THR A 504 -67.19 45.63 0.95
N ILE A 505 -66.50 46.59 1.54
CA ILE A 505 -67.14 47.78 2.14
C ILE A 505 -67.79 48.61 1.07
N PHE A 506 -67.22 48.81 -0.10
CA PHE A 506 -67.82 49.53 -1.22
C PHE A 506 -69.12 48.85 -1.72
N TYR A 507 -69.14 47.53 -1.83
CA TYR A 507 -70.35 46.80 -2.23
C TYR A 507 -71.44 46.86 -1.16
N VAL A 508 -71.10 46.75 0.13
CA VAL A 508 -72.05 46.79 1.22
C VAL A 508 -72.62 48.20 1.39
N VAL A 509 -71.73 49.22 1.43
CA VAL A 509 -72.17 50.64 1.58
C VAL A 509 -72.87 51.11 0.32
N GLY A 510 -72.32 50.86 -0.87
CA GLY A 510 -72.94 51.23 -2.14
C GLY A 510 -74.28 50.55 -2.38
N GLY A 511 -74.41 49.27 -2.08
CA GLY A 511 -75.67 48.51 -2.11
C GLY A 511 -76.69 49.02 -1.10
N GLY A 512 -76.25 49.33 0.12
CA GLY A 512 -77.10 49.93 1.13
C GLY A 512 -77.65 51.30 0.74
N LEU A 513 -76.79 52.15 0.14
CA LEU A 513 -77.21 53.47 -0.38
C LEU A 513 -78.16 53.36 -1.55
N MET A 514 -78.01 52.40 -2.47
CA MET A 514 -78.97 52.16 -3.55
C MET A 514 -80.31 51.69 -3.03
N VAL A 515 -80.34 50.81 -2.02
CA VAL A 515 -81.63 50.36 -1.38
C VAL A 515 -82.29 51.53 -0.65
N ALA A 516 -81.52 52.36 0.10
CA ALA A 516 -82.06 53.56 0.77
C ALA A 516 -82.62 54.57 -0.22
N ALA A 517 -81.96 54.80 -1.36
CA ALA A 517 -82.43 55.67 -2.43
C ALA A 517 -83.69 55.13 -3.08
N ALA A 518 -83.82 53.83 -3.29
CA ALA A 518 -84.99 53.20 -3.82
C ALA A 518 -86.19 53.31 -2.85
N ILE A 519 -85.96 53.14 -1.56
CA ILE A 519 -86.98 53.34 -0.53
C ILE A 519 -87.47 54.79 -0.46
N LEU A 520 -86.52 55.76 -0.51
CA LEU A 520 -86.81 57.20 -0.55
C LEU A 520 -87.65 57.58 -1.79
N LEU A 521 -87.32 57.04 -2.94
CA LEU A 521 -88.13 57.28 -4.20
C LEU A 521 -89.55 56.71 -4.13
N ILE A 522 -89.73 55.56 -3.50
CA ILE A 522 -91.00 54.93 -3.32
C ILE A 522 -91.89 55.70 -2.31
N THR A 523 -91.24 56.19 -1.24
CA THR A 523 -91.97 56.94 -0.19
C THR A 523 -92.28 58.37 -0.63
N LYS A 524 -91.62 58.96 -1.59
CA LYS A 524 -91.90 60.26 -2.12
C LYS A 524 -92.97 60.24 -3.21
N LYS A 525 -93.46 59.09 -3.67
CA LYS A 525 -94.49 58.90 -4.68
C LYS A 525 -95.84 58.50 -4.05
N ARG A 526 -95.99 58.59 -2.73
CA ARG A 526 -97.29 58.50 -2.05
C ARG A 526 -97.81 59.86 -1.59
#